data_637121bd4203bb6ec6d5d6b19b8cbf89
#
_entry.id   637121bd4203bb6ec6d5d6b19b8cbf89
#
_cell.length_a   1.000
_cell.length_b   1.000
_cell.length_c   1.000
_cell.angle_alpha   90.00
_cell.angle_beta   90.00
_cell.angle_gamma   90.00
#
_symmetry.space_group_name_H-M   'P 1'
#
loop_
_entity.id
_entity.type
_entity.pdbx_description
1 polymer ?
#
loop_
_entity_poly.entity_id
_entity_poly.type
_entity_poly.pdbx_seq_one_letter_code
_entity_poly.pdbx_strand_id
1 'polypeptide(L)'
;MKKSLFALSIIVLMIFSSCNSPKPVKTIENLKAGIIGETTASAKYLAFAEKAKSEGLDTIAKLFVAASKAEGIHAVNHTKVLEELGVKMEAFTPEFVVKTTEENLQAAIDGETYEQTTMYPGFLEAADAEKVEKATKTFTWAMDTEKKHKEFYTKALAMLKAHNTGSLSFGYAVCPVCGNTYEANAVDNACAFCGTPKDKFIMI
;
A
#
# COMPACT_ATOMS: atom_id res chain seq x y z
N MET A 1 51.32 -15.89 -64.08
CA MET A 1 51.10 -14.76 -63.14
C MET A 1 49.85 -15.06 -62.32
N LYS A 2 50.01 -15.56 -61.08
CA LYS A 2 48.87 -15.87 -60.19
C LYS A 2 48.65 -14.68 -59.26
N LYS A 3 47.48 -14.03 -59.33
CA LYS A 3 47.05 -12.93 -58.44
C LYS A 3 46.37 -13.55 -57.19
N SER A 4 47.03 -13.45 -56.03
CA SER A 4 46.42 -13.77 -54.73
C SER A 4 45.54 -12.62 -54.28
N LEU A 5 44.24 -12.86 -54.10
CA LEU A 5 43.34 -11.95 -53.38
C LEU A 5 43.46 -12.23 -51.87
N PHE A 6 43.95 -11.28 -51.13
CA PHE A 6 43.86 -11.28 -49.66
C PHE A 6 42.46 -10.72 -49.25
N ALA A 7 41.62 -11.60 -48.74
CA ALA A 7 40.36 -11.18 -48.14
C ALA A 7 40.63 -10.71 -46.70
N LEU A 8 40.43 -9.42 -46.46
CA LEU A 8 40.57 -8.82 -45.13
C LEU A 8 39.22 -9.01 -44.40
N SER A 9 39.14 -9.98 -43.50
CA SER A 9 37.97 -10.18 -42.62
C SER A 9 37.97 -9.16 -41.51
N ILE A 10 37.07 -8.18 -41.56
CA ILE A 10 36.84 -7.23 -40.47
C ILE A 10 35.97 -7.94 -39.43
N ILE A 11 36.56 -8.30 -38.27
CA ILE A 11 35.84 -8.79 -37.12
C ILE A 11 35.26 -7.53 -36.39
N VAL A 12 33.95 -7.33 -36.56
CA VAL A 12 33.22 -6.29 -35.78
C VAL A 12 32.98 -6.86 -34.37
N LEU A 13 33.78 -6.41 -33.42
CA LEU A 13 33.61 -6.70 -31.99
C LEU A 13 32.42 -5.91 -31.47
N MET A 14 31.24 -6.51 -31.40
CA MET A 14 30.08 -5.92 -30.72
C MET A 14 30.35 -5.94 -29.20
N ILE A 15 30.77 -4.80 -28.65
CA ILE A 15 30.84 -4.59 -27.23
C ILE A 15 29.39 -4.43 -26.73
N PHE A 16 28.81 -5.50 -26.20
CA PHE A 16 27.60 -5.41 -25.40
C PHE A 16 27.95 -4.69 -24.09
N SER A 17 27.80 -3.38 -24.06
CA SER A 17 27.79 -2.62 -22.80
C SER A 17 26.57 -3.07 -22.03
N SER A 18 26.73 -4.00 -21.11
CA SER A 18 25.74 -4.28 -20.09
C SER A 18 25.61 -3.01 -19.23
N CYS A 19 24.59 -2.22 -19.47
CA CYS A 19 24.20 -1.13 -18.56
C CYS A 19 23.71 -1.76 -17.25
N ASN A 20 24.64 -2.10 -16.36
CA ASN A 20 24.31 -2.36 -14.96
C ASN A 20 23.94 -1.02 -14.33
N SER A 21 22.65 -0.66 -14.38
CA SER A 21 22.16 0.44 -13.53
C SER A 21 22.46 0.08 -12.07
N PRO A 22 22.92 1.03 -11.25
CA PRO A 22 23.18 0.75 -9.85
C PRO A 22 21.89 0.21 -9.20
N LYS A 23 22.05 -0.76 -8.30
CA LYS A 23 20.90 -1.36 -7.60
C LYS A 23 20.17 -0.28 -6.80
N PRO A 24 18.82 -0.21 -6.85
CA PRO A 24 18.07 0.83 -6.14
C PRO A 24 17.96 0.50 -4.64
N VAL A 25 19.05 0.74 -3.92
CA VAL A 25 19.25 0.28 -2.53
C VAL A 25 18.22 0.91 -1.59
N LYS A 26 17.99 2.22 -1.74
CA LYS A 26 17.08 2.94 -0.85
C LYS A 26 15.62 2.57 -1.09
N THR A 27 15.22 2.41 -2.34
CA THR A 27 13.87 1.93 -2.70
C THR A 27 13.63 0.51 -2.17
N ILE A 28 14.63 -0.37 -2.24
CA ILE A 28 14.52 -1.72 -1.68
C ILE A 28 14.34 -1.69 -0.16
N GLU A 29 15.09 -0.85 0.56
CA GLU A 29 14.91 -0.64 2.00
C GLU A 29 13.50 -0.12 2.32
N ASN A 30 13.03 0.86 1.57
CA ASN A 30 11.71 1.46 1.74
C ASN A 30 10.57 0.47 1.43
N LEU A 31 10.70 -0.35 0.37
CA LEU A 31 9.74 -1.43 0.08
C LEU A 31 9.66 -2.43 1.23
N LYS A 32 10.79 -2.84 1.80
CA LYS A 32 10.80 -3.73 2.97
C LYS A 32 10.12 -3.09 4.18
N ALA A 33 10.43 -1.82 4.46
CA ALA A 33 9.81 -1.08 5.55
C ALA A 33 8.29 -0.93 5.34
N GLY A 34 7.85 -0.60 4.11
CA GLY A 34 6.45 -0.55 3.74
C GLY A 34 5.75 -1.90 3.93
N ILE A 35 6.34 -3.00 3.47
CA ILE A 35 5.77 -4.36 3.64
C ILE A 35 5.57 -4.68 5.12
N ILE A 36 6.54 -4.35 5.98
CA ILE A 36 6.43 -4.55 7.44
C ILE A 36 5.31 -3.68 8.01
N GLY A 37 5.27 -2.40 7.67
CA GLY A 37 4.26 -1.46 8.12
C GLY A 37 2.85 -1.91 7.75
N GLU A 38 2.60 -2.13 6.45
CA GLU A 38 1.31 -2.52 5.92
C GLU A 38 0.82 -3.89 6.42
N THR A 39 1.72 -4.87 6.52
CA THR A 39 1.36 -6.18 7.06
C THR A 39 0.99 -6.07 8.54
N THR A 40 1.73 -5.24 9.30
CA THR A 40 1.43 -4.97 10.71
C THR A 40 0.13 -4.20 10.86
N ALA A 41 -0.13 -3.19 10.04
CA ALA A 41 -1.36 -2.43 10.03
C ALA A 41 -2.57 -3.31 9.69
N SER A 42 -2.44 -4.18 8.67
CA SER A 42 -3.48 -5.14 8.31
C SER A 42 -3.87 -6.03 9.49
N ALA A 43 -2.89 -6.65 10.17
CA ALA A 43 -3.15 -7.49 11.34
C ALA A 43 -3.72 -6.71 12.53
N LYS A 44 -3.17 -5.53 12.80
CA LYS A 44 -3.60 -4.60 13.84
C LYS A 44 -5.05 -4.16 13.65
N TYR A 45 -5.43 -3.74 12.46
CA TYR A 45 -6.79 -3.28 12.18
C TYR A 45 -7.80 -4.42 12.23
N LEU A 46 -7.43 -5.64 11.86
CA LEU A 46 -8.30 -6.79 12.06
C LEU A 46 -8.58 -7.02 13.55
N ALA A 47 -7.56 -6.94 14.40
CA ALA A 47 -7.73 -7.07 15.86
C ALA A 47 -8.52 -5.89 16.46
N PHE A 48 -8.37 -4.66 15.93
CA PHE A 48 -9.18 -3.51 16.30
C PHE A 48 -10.65 -3.69 15.90
N ALA A 49 -10.92 -4.32 14.74
CA ALA A 49 -12.28 -4.65 14.32
C ALA A 49 -12.95 -5.64 15.29
N GLU A 50 -12.23 -6.65 15.73
CA GLU A 50 -12.69 -7.62 16.74
C GLU A 50 -13.02 -6.92 18.08
N LYS A 51 -12.15 -6.00 18.51
CA LYS A 51 -12.36 -5.19 19.70
C LYS A 51 -13.61 -4.32 19.57
N ALA A 52 -13.75 -3.58 18.48
CA ALA A 52 -14.92 -2.74 18.21
C ALA A 52 -16.22 -3.55 18.21
N LYS A 53 -16.21 -4.73 17.58
CA LYS A 53 -17.36 -5.65 17.61
C LYS A 53 -17.70 -6.11 19.02
N SER A 54 -16.70 -6.43 19.85
CA SER A 54 -16.91 -6.83 21.25
C SER A 54 -17.49 -5.71 22.11
N GLU A 55 -17.31 -4.44 21.71
CA GLU A 55 -17.89 -3.24 22.32
C GLU A 55 -19.25 -2.85 21.72
N GLY A 56 -19.80 -3.63 20.78
CA GLY A 56 -21.08 -3.35 20.12
C GLY A 56 -21.02 -2.23 19.06
N LEU A 57 -19.82 -1.94 18.54
CA LEU A 57 -19.55 -0.86 17.59
C LEU A 57 -19.37 -1.41 16.16
N ASP A 58 -20.41 -2.08 15.63
CA ASP A 58 -20.36 -2.84 14.37
C ASP A 58 -19.97 -1.98 13.16
N THR A 59 -20.41 -0.71 13.07
CA THR A 59 -20.05 0.20 11.98
C THR A 59 -18.55 0.53 11.98
N ILE A 60 -17.97 0.73 13.18
CA ILE A 60 -16.53 0.96 13.34
C ILE A 60 -15.74 -0.33 13.08
N ALA A 61 -16.28 -1.49 13.50
CA ALA A 61 -15.66 -2.78 13.18
C ALA A 61 -15.53 -2.98 11.67
N LYS A 62 -16.57 -2.67 10.89
CA LYS A 62 -16.51 -2.74 9.42
C LYS A 62 -15.47 -1.80 8.81
N LEU A 63 -15.34 -0.59 9.34
CA LEU A 63 -14.29 0.34 8.89
C LEU A 63 -12.89 -0.28 9.08
N PHE A 64 -12.62 -0.82 10.26
CA PHE A 64 -11.34 -1.48 10.52
C PHE A 64 -11.11 -2.71 9.65
N VAL A 65 -12.16 -3.50 9.35
CA VAL A 65 -12.05 -4.63 8.41
C VAL A 65 -11.70 -4.14 7.00
N ALA A 66 -12.33 -3.05 6.54
CA ALA A 66 -12.05 -2.49 5.23
C ALA A 66 -10.61 -1.99 5.12
N ALA A 67 -10.14 -1.25 6.12
CA ALA A 67 -8.76 -0.79 6.17
C ALA A 67 -7.78 -1.98 6.25
N SER A 68 -8.01 -2.95 7.15
CA SER A 68 -7.19 -4.18 7.20
C SER A 68 -7.04 -4.85 5.82
N LYS A 69 -8.12 -4.88 5.04
CA LYS A 69 -8.08 -5.43 3.69
C LYS A 69 -7.26 -4.58 2.73
N ALA A 70 -7.35 -3.25 2.82
CA ALA A 70 -6.58 -2.31 2.01
C ALA A 70 -5.08 -2.44 2.28
N GLU A 71 -4.66 -2.45 3.58
CA GLU A 71 -3.25 -2.60 3.96
C GLU A 71 -2.66 -3.92 3.49
N GLY A 72 -3.44 -5.01 3.56
CA GLY A 72 -3.02 -6.29 2.99
C GLY A 72 -2.76 -6.22 1.48
N ILE A 73 -3.53 -5.42 0.74
CA ILE A 73 -3.33 -5.20 -0.70
C ILE A 73 -2.08 -4.33 -0.94
N HIS A 74 -1.84 -3.30 -0.12
CA HIS A 74 -0.63 -2.48 -0.19
C HIS A 74 0.61 -3.34 0.04
N ALA A 75 0.64 -4.14 1.10
CA ALA A 75 1.74 -5.07 1.41
C ALA A 75 2.04 -6.01 0.23
N VAL A 76 1.00 -6.59 -0.39
CA VAL A 76 1.14 -7.46 -1.57
C VAL A 76 1.71 -6.70 -2.77
N ASN A 77 1.28 -5.47 -3.01
CA ASN A 77 1.76 -4.66 -4.12
C ASN A 77 3.24 -4.27 -3.92
N HIS A 78 3.63 -3.88 -2.71
CA HIS A 78 5.03 -3.59 -2.37
C HIS A 78 5.91 -4.85 -2.52
N THR A 79 5.41 -6.01 -2.06
CA THR A 79 6.10 -7.29 -2.18
C THR A 79 6.37 -7.66 -3.63
N LYS A 80 5.39 -7.49 -4.52
CA LYS A 80 5.57 -7.74 -5.96
C LYS A 80 6.70 -6.90 -6.57
N VAL A 81 6.75 -5.61 -6.22
CA VAL A 81 7.82 -4.73 -6.71
C VAL A 81 9.18 -5.15 -6.14
N LEU A 82 9.26 -5.51 -4.86
CA LEU A 82 10.48 -6.01 -4.22
C LEU A 82 11.00 -7.27 -4.91
N GLU A 83 10.12 -8.23 -5.21
CA GLU A 83 10.44 -9.49 -5.90
C GLU A 83 10.92 -9.24 -7.34
N GLU A 84 10.32 -8.31 -8.06
CA GLU A 84 10.77 -7.90 -9.40
C GLU A 84 12.18 -7.28 -9.38
N LEU A 85 12.58 -6.65 -8.28
CA LEU A 85 13.94 -6.18 -8.04
C LEU A 85 14.92 -7.31 -7.60
N GLY A 86 14.45 -8.56 -7.60
CA GLY A 86 15.25 -9.73 -7.25
C GLY A 86 15.50 -9.90 -5.75
N VAL A 87 14.68 -9.28 -4.90
CA VAL A 87 14.81 -9.35 -3.43
C VAL A 87 13.57 -10.01 -2.83
N LYS A 88 13.78 -10.88 -1.85
CA LYS A 88 12.68 -11.50 -1.08
C LYS A 88 12.58 -10.86 0.29
N MET A 89 11.35 -10.80 0.80
CA MET A 89 11.09 -10.41 2.18
C MET A 89 11.40 -11.58 3.11
N GLU A 90 12.04 -11.29 4.23
CA GLU A 90 12.19 -12.26 5.32
C GLU A 90 10.89 -12.36 6.12
N ALA A 91 10.63 -13.54 6.69
CA ALA A 91 9.48 -13.73 7.56
C ALA A 91 9.64 -12.89 8.83
N PHE A 92 8.55 -12.26 9.26
CA PHE A 92 8.47 -11.50 10.51
C PHE A 92 7.10 -11.71 11.15
N THR A 93 6.99 -11.39 12.43
CA THR A 93 5.73 -11.43 13.17
C THR A 93 5.29 -10.02 13.49
N PRO A 94 4.07 -9.60 13.08
CA PRO A 94 3.51 -8.31 13.45
C PRO A 94 3.36 -8.16 14.97
N GLU A 95 3.83 -7.04 15.52
CA GLU A 95 3.67 -6.71 16.94
C GLU A 95 2.87 -5.42 17.08
N PHE A 96 1.81 -5.44 17.89
CA PHE A 96 0.94 -4.30 18.15
C PHE A 96 0.17 -4.47 19.45
N VAL A 97 -0.46 -3.39 19.93
CA VAL A 97 -1.28 -3.39 21.14
C VAL A 97 -2.72 -3.08 20.77
N VAL A 98 -3.66 -3.81 21.38
CA VAL A 98 -5.10 -3.58 21.26
C VAL A 98 -5.61 -2.99 22.59
N LYS A 99 -6.32 -1.85 22.50
CA LYS A 99 -6.92 -1.16 23.62
C LYS A 99 -8.43 -1.01 23.42
N THR A 100 -9.05 0.02 24.00
CA THR A 100 -10.43 0.39 23.71
C THR A 100 -10.59 0.86 22.27
N THR A 101 -11.80 0.78 21.71
CA THR A 101 -12.05 1.25 20.34
C THR A 101 -11.71 2.72 20.14
N GLU A 102 -11.98 3.57 21.17
CA GLU A 102 -11.61 4.99 21.11
C GLU A 102 -10.10 5.18 21.01
N GLU A 103 -9.31 4.50 21.84
CA GLU A 103 -7.85 4.56 21.80
C GLU A 103 -7.28 3.95 20.51
N ASN A 104 -7.90 2.89 20.00
CA ASN A 104 -7.50 2.25 18.75
C ASN A 104 -7.76 3.14 17.53
N LEU A 105 -8.87 3.88 17.51
CA LEU A 105 -9.15 4.89 16.49
C LEU A 105 -8.12 6.02 16.52
N GLN A 106 -7.76 6.49 17.71
CA GLN A 106 -6.73 7.52 17.84
C GLN A 106 -5.37 7.01 17.35
N ALA A 107 -4.98 5.78 17.74
CA ALA A 107 -3.74 5.15 17.28
C ALA A 107 -3.72 4.92 15.75
N ALA A 108 -4.87 4.62 15.14
CA ALA A 108 -4.99 4.54 13.70
C ALA A 108 -4.80 5.91 13.05
N ILE A 109 -5.46 6.97 13.52
CA ILE A 109 -5.29 8.35 13.03
C ILE A 109 -3.82 8.78 13.08
N ASP A 110 -3.12 8.48 14.18
CA ASP A 110 -1.72 8.83 14.35
C ASP A 110 -0.82 8.07 13.37
N GLY A 111 -1.10 6.78 13.14
CA GLY A 111 -0.42 5.94 12.15
C GLY A 111 -0.59 6.48 10.73
N GLU A 112 -1.83 6.66 10.27
CA GLU A 112 -2.11 7.20 8.94
C GLU A 112 -1.50 8.60 8.74
N THR A 113 -1.45 9.40 9.81
CA THR A 113 -0.81 10.72 9.76
C THR A 113 0.68 10.59 9.52
N TYR A 114 1.38 9.70 10.22
CA TYR A 114 2.81 9.45 10.01
C TYR A 114 3.09 8.95 8.60
N GLU A 115 2.27 8.03 8.09
CA GLU A 115 2.43 7.47 6.75
C GLU A 115 2.30 8.53 5.66
N GLN A 116 1.30 9.41 5.76
CA GLN A 116 1.06 10.48 4.82
C GLN A 116 2.11 11.59 4.86
N THR A 117 2.60 11.95 6.06
CA THR A 117 3.42 13.17 6.23
C THR A 117 4.91 12.89 6.29
N THR A 118 5.32 11.66 6.54
CA THR A 118 6.71 11.30 6.80
C THR A 118 7.15 10.08 5.99
N MET A 119 6.49 8.94 6.16
CA MET A 119 6.94 7.67 5.60
C MET A 119 6.87 7.67 4.07
N TYR A 120 5.68 7.79 3.51
CA TYR A 120 5.50 7.72 2.06
C TYR A 120 6.14 8.88 1.27
N PRO A 121 6.13 10.14 1.74
CA PRO A 121 6.90 11.19 1.08
C PRO A 121 8.38 10.85 0.92
N GLY A 122 9.03 10.32 1.97
CA GLY A 122 10.42 9.89 1.89
C GLY A 122 10.63 8.66 0.97
N PHE A 123 9.66 7.75 0.92
CA PHE A 123 9.71 6.59 0.04
C PHE A 123 9.60 7.00 -1.44
N LEU A 124 8.70 7.93 -1.75
CA LEU A 124 8.50 8.46 -3.08
C LEU A 124 9.74 9.21 -3.58
N GLU A 125 10.33 10.07 -2.74
CA GLU A 125 11.57 10.77 -3.08
C GLU A 125 12.69 9.79 -3.47
N ALA A 126 12.88 8.72 -2.69
CA ALA A 126 13.89 7.71 -2.98
C ALA A 126 13.58 6.93 -4.26
N ALA A 127 12.32 6.51 -4.46
CA ALA A 127 11.90 5.76 -5.64
C ALA A 127 12.05 6.56 -6.93
N ASP A 128 11.75 7.86 -6.89
CA ASP A 128 11.92 8.77 -8.03
C ASP A 128 13.41 9.02 -8.33
N ALA A 129 14.23 9.25 -7.29
CA ALA A 129 15.68 9.43 -7.45
C ALA A 129 16.36 8.20 -8.06
N GLU A 130 15.92 6.99 -7.67
CA GLU A 130 16.43 5.71 -8.16
C GLU A 130 15.69 5.20 -9.42
N LYS A 131 14.68 5.97 -9.92
CA LYS A 131 13.89 5.70 -11.14
C LYS A 131 13.17 4.34 -11.11
N VAL A 132 12.60 3.98 -9.96
CA VAL A 132 11.80 2.76 -9.77
C VAL A 132 10.32 3.09 -9.87
N GLU A 133 9.84 3.33 -11.09
CA GLU A 133 8.45 3.77 -11.37
C GLU A 133 7.38 2.89 -10.74
N LYS A 134 7.62 1.57 -10.66
CA LYS A 134 6.67 0.65 -10.03
C LYS A 134 6.58 0.85 -8.52
N ALA A 135 7.69 1.22 -7.86
CA ALA A 135 7.68 1.58 -6.45
C ALA A 135 6.97 2.91 -6.24
N THR A 136 7.28 3.93 -7.04
CA THR A 136 6.56 5.22 -7.02
C THR A 136 5.06 4.99 -7.14
N LYS A 137 4.62 4.15 -8.08
CA LYS A 137 3.20 3.86 -8.29
C LYS A 137 2.54 3.21 -7.07
N THR A 138 3.14 2.17 -6.49
CA THR A 138 2.54 1.46 -5.37
C THR A 138 2.56 2.29 -4.08
N PHE A 139 3.60 3.07 -3.83
CA PHE A 139 3.67 4.02 -2.72
C PHE A 139 2.63 5.16 -2.85
N THR A 140 2.41 5.67 -4.08
CA THR A 140 1.37 6.67 -4.32
C THR A 140 -0.02 6.11 -4.01
N TRP A 141 -0.33 4.89 -4.45
CA TRP A 141 -1.62 4.26 -4.17
C TRP A 141 -1.88 4.07 -2.68
N ALA A 142 -0.88 3.60 -1.94
CA ALA A 142 -0.96 3.49 -0.50
C ALA A 142 -1.17 4.88 0.13
N MET A 143 -0.25 5.82 -0.06
CA MET A 143 -0.33 7.16 0.52
C MET A 143 -1.68 7.85 0.28
N ASP A 144 -2.24 7.74 -0.92
CA ASP A 144 -3.54 8.35 -1.23
C ASP A 144 -4.72 7.61 -0.58
N THR A 145 -4.58 6.31 -0.30
CA THR A 145 -5.54 5.55 0.48
C THR A 145 -5.50 5.95 1.96
N GLU A 146 -4.30 6.11 2.54
CA GLU A 146 -4.14 6.48 3.96
C GLU A 146 -4.73 7.86 4.29
N LYS A 147 -4.75 8.78 3.33
CA LYS A 147 -5.50 10.05 3.49
C LYS A 147 -6.97 9.81 3.78
N LYS A 148 -7.60 8.86 3.06
CA LYS A 148 -9.01 8.50 3.27
C LYS A 148 -9.22 7.73 4.57
N HIS A 149 -8.33 6.78 4.89
CA HIS A 149 -8.41 6.05 6.15
C HIS A 149 -8.38 7.01 7.34
N LYS A 150 -7.46 7.97 7.33
CA LYS A 150 -7.40 9.02 8.36
C LYS A 150 -8.71 9.80 8.47
N GLU A 151 -9.30 10.21 7.35
CA GLU A 151 -10.58 10.93 7.34
C GLU A 151 -11.69 10.06 7.93
N PHE A 152 -11.78 8.78 7.54
CA PHE A 152 -12.77 7.85 8.07
C PHE A 152 -12.59 7.60 9.56
N TYR A 153 -11.36 7.39 10.04
CA TYR A 153 -11.09 7.20 11.46
C TYR A 153 -11.38 8.47 12.27
N THR A 154 -11.03 9.64 11.76
CA THR A 154 -11.34 10.94 12.41
C THR A 154 -12.85 11.13 12.55
N LYS A 155 -13.62 10.84 11.49
CA LYS A 155 -15.09 10.86 11.50
C LYS A 155 -15.64 9.83 12.50
N ALA A 156 -15.12 8.60 12.49
CA ALA A 156 -15.56 7.53 13.38
C ALA A 156 -15.30 7.88 14.84
N LEU A 157 -14.13 8.41 15.18
CA LEU A 157 -13.79 8.85 16.53
C LEU A 157 -14.71 9.98 17.01
N ALA A 158 -14.99 10.97 16.17
CA ALA A 158 -15.90 12.06 16.49
C ALA A 158 -17.33 11.56 16.75
N MET A 159 -17.83 10.62 15.91
CA MET A 159 -19.16 10.03 16.06
C MET A 159 -19.26 9.13 17.31
N LEU A 160 -18.19 8.40 17.64
CA LEU A 160 -18.11 7.61 18.86
C LEU A 160 -18.23 8.49 20.09
N LYS A 161 -17.45 9.56 20.17
CA LYS A 161 -17.49 10.55 21.26
C LYS A 161 -18.84 11.26 21.39
N ALA A 162 -19.53 11.44 20.29
CA ALA A 162 -20.88 12.01 20.24
C ALA A 162 -22.01 11.00 20.50
N HIS A 163 -21.70 9.73 20.79
CA HIS A 163 -22.67 8.63 20.91
C HIS A 163 -23.61 8.48 19.70
N ASN A 164 -23.10 8.77 18.49
CA ASN A 164 -23.86 8.79 17.23
C ASN A 164 -23.22 7.93 16.13
N THR A 165 -22.71 6.76 16.47
CA THR A 165 -22.06 5.85 15.51
C THR A 165 -23.01 5.31 14.42
N GLY A 166 -24.32 5.38 14.65
CA GLY A 166 -25.34 5.01 13.67
C GLY A 166 -25.37 5.91 12.41
N SER A 167 -24.70 7.07 12.43
CA SER A 167 -24.56 7.95 11.25
C SER A 167 -23.34 7.61 10.39
N LEU A 168 -22.50 6.66 10.80
CA LEU A 168 -21.39 6.16 9.99
C LEU A 168 -21.90 5.28 8.83
N SER A 169 -21.06 5.08 7.82
CA SER A 169 -21.36 4.19 6.70
C SER A 169 -21.67 2.77 7.18
N PHE A 170 -22.71 2.14 6.65
CA PHE A 170 -23.05 0.75 6.95
C PHE A 170 -22.15 -0.26 6.27
N GLY A 171 -21.30 0.16 5.35
CA GLY A 171 -20.36 -0.71 4.65
C GLY A 171 -19.33 0.08 3.86
N TYR A 172 -18.29 -0.62 3.46
CA TYR A 172 -17.17 -0.10 2.70
C TYR A 172 -16.90 -0.97 1.47
N ALA A 173 -16.21 -0.38 0.49
CA ALA A 173 -15.77 -1.07 -0.71
C ALA A 173 -14.28 -0.84 -0.90
N VAL A 174 -13.51 -1.90 -1.10
CA VAL A 174 -12.06 -1.86 -1.26
C VAL A 174 -11.69 -2.31 -2.66
N CYS A 175 -10.91 -1.50 -3.36
CA CYS A 175 -10.38 -1.86 -4.67
C CYS A 175 -9.36 -3.01 -4.54
N PRO A 176 -9.58 -4.18 -5.19
CA PRO A 176 -8.69 -5.33 -5.03
C PRO A 176 -7.31 -5.15 -5.68
N VAL A 177 -7.12 -4.08 -6.46
CA VAL A 177 -5.88 -3.82 -7.18
C VAL A 177 -4.98 -2.83 -6.43
N CYS A 178 -5.53 -1.71 -5.98
CA CYS A 178 -4.72 -0.64 -5.36
C CYS A 178 -5.01 -0.38 -3.88
N GLY A 179 -5.99 -1.07 -3.28
CA GLY A 179 -6.37 -0.87 -1.88
C GLY A 179 -7.31 0.31 -1.63
N ASN A 180 -7.50 1.21 -2.60
CA ASN A 180 -8.34 2.40 -2.40
C ASN A 180 -9.69 2.05 -1.79
N THR A 181 -10.03 2.70 -0.68
CA THR A 181 -11.21 2.43 0.15
C THR A 181 -12.27 3.52 -0.06
N TYR A 182 -13.54 3.10 -0.07
CA TYR A 182 -14.71 3.96 -0.26
C TYR A 182 -15.80 3.60 0.75
N GLU A 183 -16.65 4.56 1.11
CA GLU A 183 -17.98 4.19 1.62
C GLU A 183 -18.74 3.45 0.50
N ALA A 184 -19.47 2.38 0.83
CA ALA A 184 -20.03 1.47 -0.17
C ALA A 184 -20.98 2.15 -1.19
N ASN A 185 -21.65 3.23 -0.77
CA ASN A 185 -22.55 4.03 -1.60
C ASN A 185 -21.84 5.13 -2.42
N ALA A 186 -20.55 5.36 -2.19
CA ALA A 186 -19.78 6.44 -2.80
C ALA A 186 -18.80 5.95 -3.90
N VAL A 187 -18.91 4.69 -4.32
CA VAL A 187 -18.09 4.14 -5.41
C VAL A 187 -18.69 4.50 -6.75
N ASP A 188 -17.92 5.19 -7.56
CA ASP A 188 -18.22 5.45 -8.99
C ASP A 188 -18.15 4.16 -9.81
N ASN A 189 -18.30 4.26 -11.13
CA ASN A 189 -18.25 3.11 -12.03
C ASN A 189 -16.89 2.39 -12.04
N ALA A 190 -15.82 3.09 -11.63
CA ALA A 190 -14.46 2.55 -11.55
C ALA A 190 -13.66 3.23 -10.43
N CYS A 191 -12.60 2.57 -9.99
CA CYS A 191 -11.64 3.10 -9.03
C CYS A 191 -10.96 4.37 -9.55
N ALA A 192 -11.01 5.45 -8.77
CA ALA A 192 -10.41 6.74 -9.13
C ALA A 192 -8.87 6.66 -9.27
N PHE A 193 -8.19 5.69 -8.61
CA PHE A 193 -6.74 5.58 -8.65
C PHE A 193 -6.23 4.69 -9.78
N CYS A 194 -6.88 3.55 -10.02
CA CYS A 194 -6.34 2.53 -10.94
C CYS A 194 -7.31 2.11 -12.07
N GLY A 195 -8.52 2.66 -12.12
CA GLY A 195 -9.51 2.37 -13.15
C GLY A 195 -10.20 1.01 -13.02
N THR A 196 -9.98 0.25 -11.94
CA THR A 196 -10.64 -1.05 -11.73
C THR A 196 -12.16 -0.88 -11.69
N PRO A 197 -12.93 -1.65 -12.49
CA PRO A 197 -14.38 -1.56 -12.49
C PRO A 197 -15.02 -1.87 -11.13
N LYS A 198 -16.12 -1.20 -10.80
CA LYS A 198 -16.85 -1.30 -9.52
C LYS A 198 -17.28 -2.72 -9.17
N ASP A 199 -17.65 -3.52 -10.17
CA ASP A 199 -18.10 -4.92 -9.99
C ASP A 199 -17.01 -5.85 -9.46
N LYS A 200 -15.76 -5.41 -9.44
CA LYS A 200 -14.60 -6.14 -8.89
C LYS A 200 -14.29 -5.82 -7.43
N PHE A 201 -14.93 -4.80 -6.86
CA PHE A 201 -14.61 -4.35 -5.51
C PHE A 201 -14.99 -5.37 -4.45
N ILE A 202 -14.19 -5.42 -3.39
CA ILE A 202 -14.44 -6.23 -2.20
C ILE A 202 -15.39 -5.42 -1.32
N MET A 203 -16.60 -5.94 -1.10
CA MET A 203 -17.62 -5.32 -0.25
C MET A 203 -17.49 -5.82 1.18
N ILE A 204 -17.57 -4.89 2.17
CA ILE A 204 -17.44 -5.13 3.61
C ILE A 204 -18.75 -4.71 4.32
#